data_908151ee055bdcc305ae187b52deb674
#
_entry.id   908151ee055bdcc305ae187b52deb674
#
_cell.length_a   1.000
_cell.length_b   1.000
_cell.length_c   1.000
_cell.angle_alpha   90.00
_cell.angle_beta   90.00
_cell.angle_gamma   90.00
#
_symmetry.space_group_name_H-M   'P 1'
#
loop_
_entity.id
_entity.type
_entity.pdbx_description
1 polymer ?
#
loop_
_entity_poly.entity_id
_entity_poly.type
_entity_poly.pdbx_seq_one_letter_code
_entity_poly.pdbx_strand_id
1 'polypeptide(L)'
;MRILTPRRSTLAMIAVIVCLTFRFVFGADDVGGGAHDQEVLEVLVALVVILLSAKLGGDLFERIHQPAVLGELVMGMIIGNVHLFGWDVFEPFKHDISLEILAEIGVIILLFEVGLGSTVREMMKVGMASFLVAMFGVIVPFFLGWGVGMWFLPEASTLVHVFVGATLTATSVGITARVLKDIGKLRTKEARIILGAAVIDDILGLIILAVVTGIISAAASGVGGGISSLIVLWIVLKAVLFILGAVIIGGWVLPHYFKFGFQLKAKGVLLSFSLLVCFLLAFIAGQIGLAPIVGAFAAGLILEEVHFKDFESRGEHQLEELLAPIATFLVPIFFVRMGMLVELTTFANVSILGFAAVLTLAAIVSKQICGLAIFEKGINRLAIGLGMIPRGEVGLIFAGIGAKLVLDGHPVIEAGTYSAVVIMVVVTTLVTPPLLKRVMSK
;
A
#
# COMPACT_ATOMS: atom_id res chain seq x y z
N MET A 1 29.85 13.35 11.62
CA MET A 1 29.15 13.11 10.35
C MET A 1 28.65 14.48 9.88
N ARG A 2 29.33 15.10 8.88
CA ARG A 2 29.02 16.47 8.42
C ARG A 2 27.73 16.42 7.64
N ILE A 3 26.71 17.13 8.10
CA ILE A 3 25.46 17.36 7.41
C ILE A 3 25.82 18.24 6.19
N LEU A 4 25.89 17.64 4.99
CA LEU A 4 25.97 18.37 3.72
C LEU A 4 24.60 19.01 3.48
N THR A 5 24.42 20.24 3.95
CA THR A 5 23.32 21.08 3.48
C THR A 5 23.48 21.23 1.97
N PRO A 6 22.47 20.91 1.14
CA PRO A 6 22.56 21.17 -0.29
C PRO A 6 22.86 22.67 -0.47
N ARG A 7 23.93 22.98 -1.21
CA ARG A 7 24.26 24.38 -1.51
C ARG A 7 23.04 25.02 -2.12
N ARG A 8 22.72 26.27 -1.74
CA ARG A 8 21.63 27.05 -2.33
C ARG A 8 21.66 27.06 -3.88
N SER A 9 22.84 26.86 -4.47
CA SER A 9 23.05 26.66 -5.91
C SER A 9 22.43 25.36 -6.45
N THR A 10 22.39 24.26 -5.68
CA THR A 10 21.82 22.97 -6.14
C THR A 10 20.29 23.03 -6.16
N LEU A 11 19.67 23.64 -5.13
CA LEU A 11 18.22 23.88 -5.11
C LEU A 11 17.78 24.86 -6.20
N ALA A 12 18.57 25.94 -6.44
CA ALA A 12 18.30 26.85 -7.52
C ALA A 12 18.44 26.19 -8.90
N MET A 13 19.42 25.30 -9.08
CA MET A 13 19.61 24.56 -10.33
C MET A 13 18.45 23.56 -10.58
N ILE A 14 17.97 22.89 -9.56
CA ILE A 14 16.79 22.00 -9.63
C ILE A 14 15.54 22.82 -9.99
N ALA A 15 15.31 23.95 -9.31
CA ALA A 15 14.19 24.83 -9.63
C ALA A 15 14.28 25.39 -11.06
N VAL A 16 15.46 25.73 -11.53
CA VAL A 16 15.68 26.18 -12.91
C VAL A 16 15.45 25.07 -13.92
N ILE A 17 15.90 23.85 -13.65
CA ILE A 17 15.62 22.67 -14.51
C ILE A 17 14.13 22.41 -14.59
N VAL A 18 13.43 22.43 -13.46
CA VAL A 18 11.96 22.24 -13.41
C VAL A 18 11.24 23.38 -14.16
N CYS A 19 11.65 24.64 -13.96
CA CYS A 19 11.07 25.77 -14.69
C CYS A 19 11.39 25.76 -16.18
N LEU A 20 12.59 25.32 -16.57
CA LEU A 20 12.97 25.23 -17.99
C LEU A 20 12.27 24.08 -18.70
N THR A 21 12.19 22.89 -18.08
CA THR A 21 11.37 21.78 -18.60
C THR A 21 9.91 22.19 -18.72
N PHE A 22 9.41 22.92 -17.76
CA PHE A 22 8.06 23.45 -17.74
C PHE A 22 7.78 24.41 -18.91
N ARG A 23 8.68 25.39 -19.12
CA ARG A 23 8.56 26.38 -20.19
C ARG A 23 8.74 25.76 -21.58
N PHE A 24 9.49 24.68 -21.70
CA PHE A 24 9.72 23.95 -22.95
C PHE A 24 8.53 23.09 -23.36
N VAL A 25 7.82 22.51 -22.39
CA VAL A 25 6.66 21.59 -22.64
C VAL A 25 5.36 22.38 -22.85
N PHE A 26 5.15 23.46 -22.11
CA PHE A 26 3.91 24.25 -22.20
C PHE A 26 4.06 25.53 -23.01
N GLY A 27 5.23 25.85 -23.52
CA GLY A 27 5.51 27.00 -24.41
C GLY A 27 5.83 26.64 -25.84
N ALA A 28 5.77 25.35 -26.21
CA ALA A 28 5.93 24.91 -27.58
C ALA A 28 4.56 24.87 -28.25
N ASP A 29 4.19 25.99 -28.88
CA ASP A 29 3.18 25.99 -29.93
C ASP A 29 3.57 24.92 -30.98
N ASP A 30 2.70 23.96 -31.27
CA ASP A 30 2.71 23.02 -32.38
C ASP A 30 4.10 22.58 -32.91
N VAL A 31 4.81 21.77 -32.12
CA VAL A 31 5.81 20.88 -32.72
C VAL A 31 5.02 19.80 -33.44
N GLY A 32 5.07 19.76 -34.75
CA GLY A 32 4.29 18.91 -35.69
C GLY A 32 4.50 17.40 -35.50
N GLY A 33 4.39 16.93 -34.30
CA GLY A 33 4.29 15.54 -33.87
C GLY A 33 2.81 15.12 -33.82
N GLY A 34 2.50 13.88 -34.14
CA GLY A 34 1.13 13.35 -34.01
C GLY A 34 0.66 13.41 -32.54
N ALA A 35 -0.65 13.37 -32.28
CA ALA A 35 -1.25 13.38 -30.94
C ALA A 35 -0.59 12.38 -29.97
N HIS A 36 -0.14 11.25 -30.47
CA HIS A 36 0.58 10.23 -29.70
C HIS A 36 1.96 10.69 -29.19
N ASP A 37 2.72 11.46 -30.00
CA ASP A 37 4.03 11.97 -29.59
C ASP A 37 3.89 12.99 -28.46
N GLN A 38 2.82 13.77 -28.48
CA GLN A 38 2.51 14.74 -27.42
C GLN A 38 2.13 14.03 -26.11
N GLU A 39 1.30 12.99 -26.15
CA GLU A 39 0.97 12.17 -24.96
C GLU A 39 2.24 11.57 -24.32
N VAL A 40 3.17 11.04 -25.13
CA VAL A 40 4.44 10.51 -24.62
C VAL A 40 5.27 11.60 -23.93
N LEU A 41 5.36 12.81 -24.50
CA LEU A 41 6.09 13.93 -23.91
C LEU A 41 5.47 14.37 -22.57
N GLU A 42 4.15 14.44 -22.48
CA GLU A 42 3.42 14.77 -21.24
C GLU A 42 3.71 13.74 -20.13
N VAL A 43 3.66 12.44 -20.43
CA VAL A 43 4.00 11.37 -19.48
C VAL A 43 5.46 11.47 -19.03
N LEU A 44 6.41 11.75 -19.96
CA LEU A 44 7.82 11.89 -19.59
C LEU A 44 8.04 13.05 -18.61
N VAL A 45 7.39 14.20 -18.84
CA VAL A 45 7.47 15.35 -17.92
C VAL A 45 6.83 15.03 -16.59
N ALA A 46 5.66 14.39 -16.59
CA ALA A 46 5.01 13.95 -15.37
C ALA A 46 5.92 13.01 -14.55
N LEU A 47 6.59 12.05 -15.18
CA LEU A 47 7.56 11.18 -14.53
C LEU A 47 8.73 11.94 -13.92
N VAL A 48 9.29 12.93 -14.61
CA VAL A 48 10.36 13.77 -14.06
C VAL A 48 9.89 14.50 -12.80
N VAL A 49 8.71 15.13 -12.85
CA VAL A 49 8.12 15.83 -11.70
C VAL A 49 7.85 14.89 -10.54
N ILE A 50 7.21 13.76 -10.81
CA ILE A 50 6.83 12.76 -9.80
C ILE A 50 8.08 12.18 -9.11
N LEU A 51 9.06 11.71 -9.88
CA LEU A 51 10.27 11.10 -9.33
C LEU A 51 11.13 12.10 -8.54
N LEU A 52 11.27 13.32 -9.04
CA LEU A 52 11.99 14.37 -8.33
C LEU A 52 11.30 14.71 -7.01
N SER A 53 10.00 14.89 -7.04
CA SER A 53 9.19 15.22 -5.87
C SER A 53 9.21 14.09 -4.84
N ALA A 54 9.10 12.84 -5.28
CA ALA A 54 9.20 11.66 -4.44
C ALA A 54 10.55 11.61 -3.72
N LYS A 55 11.65 11.82 -4.43
CA LYS A 55 13.00 11.78 -3.83
C LYS A 55 13.25 12.94 -2.88
N LEU A 56 12.78 14.14 -3.20
CA LEU A 56 12.91 15.31 -2.32
C LEU A 56 12.04 15.14 -1.06
N GLY A 57 10.79 14.71 -1.23
CA GLY A 57 9.88 14.44 -0.11
C GLY A 57 10.38 13.31 0.78
N GLY A 58 10.81 12.21 0.16
CA GLY A 58 11.37 11.07 0.87
C GLY A 58 12.60 11.44 1.71
N ASP A 59 13.58 12.16 1.13
CA ASP A 59 14.77 12.63 1.85
C ASP A 59 14.40 13.55 3.02
N LEU A 60 13.45 14.46 2.81
CA LEU A 60 12.99 15.36 3.87
C LEU A 60 12.40 14.61 5.07
N PHE A 61 11.54 13.61 4.79
CA PHE A 61 10.91 12.82 5.85
C PHE A 61 11.89 11.86 6.53
N GLU A 62 12.82 11.26 5.80
CA GLU A 62 13.89 10.45 6.40
C GLU A 62 14.80 11.26 7.35
N ARG A 63 15.08 12.52 7.04
CA ARG A 63 15.85 13.41 7.95
C ARG A 63 15.15 13.66 9.27
N ILE A 64 13.82 13.62 9.31
CA ILE A 64 13.02 13.73 10.55
C ILE A 64 12.63 12.35 11.10
N HIS A 65 13.32 11.28 10.67
CA HIS A 65 13.12 9.90 11.12
C HIS A 65 11.70 9.37 10.84
N GLN A 66 11.10 9.83 9.75
CA GLN A 66 9.81 9.34 9.24
C GLN A 66 10.00 8.54 7.96
N PRO A 67 9.09 7.61 7.62
CA PRO A 67 9.15 6.85 6.38
C PRO A 67 9.14 7.73 5.12
N ALA A 68 9.99 7.42 4.13
CA ALA A 68 10.07 8.14 2.86
C ALA A 68 8.71 8.22 2.14
N VAL A 69 7.92 7.16 2.22
CA VAL A 69 6.57 7.06 1.65
C VAL A 69 5.65 8.21 2.06
N LEU A 70 5.73 8.66 3.32
CA LEU A 70 4.95 9.83 3.77
C LEU A 70 5.39 11.10 3.07
N GLY A 71 6.69 11.25 2.82
CA GLY A 71 7.23 12.38 2.08
C GLY A 71 6.76 12.36 0.62
N GLU A 72 6.74 11.19 -0.01
CA GLU A 72 6.23 11.00 -1.38
C GLU A 72 4.74 11.37 -1.47
N LEU A 73 3.94 10.91 -0.51
CA LEU A 73 2.50 11.24 -0.40
C LEU A 73 2.26 12.74 -0.22
N VAL A 74 2.99 13.37 0.72
CA VAL A 74 2.85 14.81 1.01
C VAL A 74 3.26 15.66 -0.19
N MET A 75 4.33 15.28 -0.90
CA MET A 75 4.71 15.97 -2.14
C MET A 75 3.64 15.81 -3.22
N GLY A 76 3.03 14.63 -3.32
CA GLY A 76 1.86 14.42 -4.17
C GLY A 76 0.70 15.34 -3.81
N MET A 77 0.38 15.47 -2.52
CA MET A 77 -0.67 16.41 -2.03
C MET A 77 -0.35 17.85 -2.42
N ILE A 78 0.89 18.28 -2.30
CA ILE A 78 1.32 19.63 -2.71
C ILE A 78 1.11 19.82 -4.20
N ILE A 79 1.61 18.91 -5.03
CA ILE A 79 1.54 18.99 -6.50
C ILE A 79 0.08 18.97 -6.97
N GLY A 80 -0.73 18.05 -6.44
CA GLY A 80 -2.12 17.90 -6.82
C GLY A 80 -3.00 19.09 -6.45
N ASN A 81 -2.56 19.96 -5.55
CA ASN A 81 -3.33 21.13 -5.11
C ASN A 81 -2.71 22.48 -5.49
N VAL A 82 -1.75 22.49 -6.39
CA VAL A 82 -1.14 23.75 -6.88
C VAL A 82 -2.16 24.64 -7.61
N HIS A 83 -3.24 24.07 -8.16
CA HIS A 83 -4.36 24.80 -8.73
C HIS A 83 -4.99 25.81 -7.76
N LEU A 84 -4.93 25.59 -6.44
CA LEU A 84 -5.38 26.55 -5.42
C LEU A 84 -4.60 27.86 -5.44
N PHE A 85 -3.42 27.87 -6.04
CA PHE A 85 -2.60 29.07 -6.27
C PHE A 85 -2.75 29.62 -7.68
N GLY A 86 -3.73 29.13 -8.47
CA GLY A 86 -4.01 29.58 -9.83
C GLY A 86 -3.14 28.90 -10.92
N TRP A 87 -2.53 27.75 -10.63
CA TRP A 87 -1.67 27.01 -11.58
C TRP A 87 -2.24 25.62 -11.85
N ASP A 88 -2.99 25.45 -12.92
CA ASP A 88 -3.68 24.20 -13.28
C ASP A 88 -2.80 23.17 -14.01
N VAL A 89 -1.52 23.40 -14.03
CA VAL A 89 -0.54 22.68 -14.85
C VAL A 89 -0.43 21.19 -14.54
N PHE A 90 -0.65 20.81 -13.28
CA PHE A 90 -0.55 19.40 -12.84
C PHE A 90 -1.90 18.69 -12.79
N GLU A 91 -2.99 19.39 -13.07
CA GLU A 91 -4.34 18.79 -13.06
C GLU A 91 -4.49 17.65 -14.07
N PRO A 92 -3.94 17.74 -15.33
CA PRO A 92 -4.00 16.63 -16.27
C PRO A 92 -3.35 15.34 -15.74
N PHE A 93 -2.30 15.45 -14.92
CA PHE A 93 -1.57 14.27 -14.38
C PHE A 93 -2.42 13.41 -13.44
N LYS A 94 -3.43 13.99 -12.80
CA LYS A 94 -4.35 13.23 -11.93
C LYS A 94 -5.17 12.20 -12.70
N HIS A 95 -5.51 12.54 -13.95
CA HIS A 95 -6.43 11.76 -14.79
C HIS A 95 -5.72 11.05 -15.95
N ASP A 96 -4.39 11.14 -16.03
CA ASP A 96 -3.61 10.48 -17.07
C ASP A 96 -3.63 8.96 -16.89
N ILE A 97 -4.09 8.25 -17.92
CA ILE A 97 -4.24 6.79 -17.94
C ILE A 97 -2.88 6.08 -17.87
N SER A 98 -1.86 6.63 -18.53
CA SER A 98 -0.53 6.03 -18.56
C SER A 98 0.13 6.07 -17.19
N LEU A 99 -0.01 7.20 -16.48
CA LEU A 99 0.44 7.34 -15.09
C LEU A 99 -0.36 6.43 -14.13
N GLU A 100 -1.65 6.26 -14.40
CA GLU A 100 -2.49 5.33 -13.65
C GLU A 100 -2.01 3.90 -13.79
N ILE A 101 -1.75 3.43 -15.03
CA ILE A 101 -1.25 2.08 -15.30
C ILE A 101 0.13 1.87 -14.62
N LEU A 102 1.03 2.84 -14.73
CA LEU A 102 2.35 2.76 -14.07
C LEU A 102 2.22 2.69 -12.54
N ALA A 103 1.32 3.46 -11.95
CA ALA A 103 1.03 3.41 -10.52
C ALA A 103 0.43 2.06 -10.09
N GLU A 104 -0.47 1.48 -10.89
CA GLU A 104 -1.02 0.15 -10.64
C GLU A 104 0.04 -0.95 -10.71
N ILE A 105 0.93 -0.91 -11.71
CA ILE A 105 2.06 -1.83 -11.78
C ILE A 105 2.98 -1.61 -10.56
N GLY A 106 3.19 -0.36 -10.16
CA GLY A 106 3.96 -0.03 -8.97
C GLY A 106 3.42 -0.66 -7.70
N VAL A 107 2.10 -0.63 -7.49
CA VAL A 107 1.50 -1.26 -6.31
C VAL A 107 1.49 -2.79 -6.40
N ILE A 108 1.37 -3.36 -7.60
CA ILE A 108 1.53 -4.80 -7.83
C ILE A 108 2.94 -5.24 -7.41
N ILE A 109 3.99 -4.53 -7.85
CA ILE A 109 5.38 -4.81 -7.46
C ILE A 109 5.57 -4.63 -5.96
N LEU A 110 5.01 -3.58 -5.37
CA LEU A 110 5.08 -3.35 -3.92
C LEU A 110 4.49 -4.52 -3.13
N LEU A 111 3.28 -4.98 -3.50
CA LEU A 111 2.63 -6.10 -2.80
C LEU A 111 3.37 -7.44 -3.07
N PHE A 112 4.00 -7.59 -4.21
CA PHE A 112 4.88 -8.71 -4.50
C PHE A 112 6.11 -8.73 -3.55
N GLU A 113 6.77 -7.58 -3.34
CA GLU A 113 7.86 -7.45 -2.35
C GLU A 113 7.40 -7.74 -0.92
N VAL A 114 6.22 -7.23 -0.52
CA VAL A 114 5.63 -7.53 0.79
C VAL A 114 5.38 -9.03 0.95
N GLY A 115 4.88 -9.69 -0.11
CA GLY A 115 4.71 -11.13 -0.15
C GLY A 115 6.02 -11.91 -0.01
N LEU A 116 7.10 -11.48 -0.69
CA LEU A 116 8.44 -12.08 -0.59
C LEU A 116 9.01 -11.99 0.84
N GLY A 117 8.79 -10.85 1.51
CA GLY A 117 9.18 -10.67 2.90
C GLY A 117 8.36 -11.48 3.91
N SER A 118 7.30 -12.17 3.45
CA SER A 118 6.36 -12.94 4.27
C SER A 118 6.46 -14.42 3.92
N THR A 119 7.02 -15.27 4.78
CA THR A 119 7.10 -16.70 4.48
C THR A 119 6.02 -17.50 5.18
N VAL A 120 5.41 -18.46 4.46
CA VAL A 120 4.40 -19.40 5.02
C VAL A 120 5.00 -20.16 6.22
N ARG A 121 6.28 -20.49 6.17
CA ARG A 121 6.99 -21.18 7.26
C ARG A 121 7.11 -20.32 8.52
N GLU A 122 7.33 -19.03 8.40
CA GLU A 122 7.33 -18.10 9.54
C GLU A 122 5.94 -17.96 10.15
N MET A 123 4.91 -17.88 9.30
CA MET A 123 3.50 -17.89 9.76
C MET A 123 3.16 -19.11 10.60
N MET A 124 3.59 -20.31 10.19
CA MET A 124 3.34 -21.54 10.95
C MET A 124 4.11 -21.59 12.28
N LYS A 125 5.20 -20.85 12.41
CA LYS A 125 6.00 -20.73 13.65
C LYS A 125 5.48 -19.65 14.61
N VAL A 126 4.56 -18.80 14.13
CA VAL A 126 3.96 -17.72 14.92
C VAL A 126 3.10 -18.32 16.03
N GLY A 127 3.40 -17.97 17.26
CA GLY A 127 2.67 -18.50 18.43
C GLY A 127 1.22 -18.00 18.50
N MET A 128 0.42 -18.67 19.34
CA MET A 128 -1.00 -18.32 19.57
C MET A 128 -1.21 -16.84 19.92
N ALA A 129 -0.25 -16.20 20.62
CA ALA A 129 -0.32 -14.78 20.94
C ALA A 129 -0.36 -13.89 19.69
N SER A 130 0.50 -14.14 18.69
CA SER A 130 0.51 -13.37 17.43
C SER A 130 -0.77 -13.62 16.62
N PHE A 131 -1.26 -14.86 16.59
CA PHE A 131 -2.52 -15.19 15.92
C PHE A 131 -3.71 -14.43 16.54
N LEU A 132 -3.82 -14.43 17.87
CA LEU A 132 -4.89 -13.71 18.56
C LEU A 132 -4.78 -12.19 18.34
N VAL A 133 -3.56 -11.63 18.40
CA VAL A 133 -3.33 -10.20 18.12
C VAL A 133 -3.76 -9.85 16.71
N ALA A 134 -3.45 -10.67 15.71
CA ALA A 134 -3.89 -10.45 14.32
C ALA A 134 -5.42 -10.55 14.19
N MET A 135 -6.04 -11.56 14.76
CA MET A 135 -7.50 -11.74 14.70
C MET A 135 -8.25 -10.54 15.31
N PHE A 136 -7.86 -10.12 16.53
CA PHE A 136 -8.44 -8.91 17.13
C PHE A 136 -8.04 -7.66 16.36
N GLY A 137 -6.82 -7.64 15.78
CA GLY A 137 -6.29 -6.57 14.94
C GLY A 137 -7.05 -6.35 13.65
N VAL A 138 -7.79 -7.33 13.18
CA VAL A 138 -8.65 -7.26 12.00
C VAL A 138 -10.10 -7.03 12.39
N ILE A 139 -10.64 -7.85 13.30
CA ILE A 139 -12.06 -7.84 13.66
C ILE A 139 -12.46 -6.51 14.30
N VAL A 140 -11.71 -6.03 15.30
CA VAL A 140 -12.08 -4.83 16.04
C VAL A 140 -12.01 -3.57 15.18
N PRO A 141 -10.93 -3.31 14.40
CA PRO A 141 -10.88 -2.17 13.49
C PRO A 141 -11.97 -2.23 12.41
N PHE A 142 -12.28 -3.41 11.87
CA PHE A 142 -13.33 -3.58 10.88
C PHE A 142 -14.68 -3.07 11.39
N PHE A 143 -15.14 -3.56 12.56
CA PHE A 143 -16.43 -3.17 13.10
C PHE A 143 -16.44 -1.71 13.59
N LEU A 144 -15.34 -1.20 14.16
CA LEU A 144 -15.25 0.22 14.53
C LEU A 144 -15.27 1.12 13.30
N GLY A 145 -14.53 0.78 12.24
CA GLY A 145 -14.55 1.54 10.99
C GLY A 145 -15.92 1.53 10.31
N TRP A 146 -16.57 0.35 10.31
CA TRP A 146 -17.95 0.22 9.83
C TRP A 146 -18.91 1.14 10.62
N GLY A 147 -18.83 1.11 11.96
CA GLY A 147 -19.65 1.98 12.82
C GLY A 147 -19.39 3.48 12.60
N VAL A 148 -18.12 3.87 12.43
CA VAL A 148 -17.75 5.26 12.10
C VAL A 148 -18.31 5.66 10.73
N GLY A 149 -18.23 4.75 9.74
CA GLY A 149 -18.82 4.94 8.41
C GLY A 149 -20.33 5.19 8.50
N MET A 150 -21.07 4.35 9.24
CA MET A 150 -22.51 4.54 9.44
C MET A 150 -22.85 5.87 10.11
N TRP A 151 -22.03 6.34 11.01
CA TRP A 151 -22.29 7.60 11.73
C TRP A 151 -22.03 8.85 10.86
N PHE A 152 -20.94 8.85 10.10
CA PHE A 152 -20.52 10.03 9.33
C PHE A 152 -21.08 10.06 7.89
N LEU A 153 -21.46 8.91 7.36
CA LEU A 153 -21.95 8.74 5.99
C LEU A 153 -23.35 8.10 5.98
N PRO A 154 -24.35 8.66 6.70
CA PRO A 154 -25.64 8.00 6.91
C PRO A 154 -26.41 7.72 5.60
N GLU A 155 -26.19 8.54 4.57
CA GLU A 155 -26.84 8.40 3.26
C GLU A 155 -26.12 7.39 2.35
N ALA A 156 -24.90 6.97 2.70
CA ALA A 156 -24.14 6.02 1.90
C ALA A 156 -24.67 4.59 2.09
N SER A 157 -24.44 3.75 1.08
CA SER A 157 -24.83 2.35 1.14
C SER A 157 -24.05 1.59 2.23
N THR A 158 -24.64 0.50 2.75
CA THR A 158 -23.98 -0.38 3.71
C THR A 158 -22.63 -0.90 3.18
N LEU A 159 -22.49 -1.09 1.87
CA LEU A 159 -21.24 -1.54 1.25
C LEU A 159 -20.12 -0.50 1.36
N VAL A 160 -20.43 0.78 1.29
CA VAL A 160 -19.49 1.88 1.55
C VAL A 160 -19.01 1.82 3.00
N HIS A 161 -19.92 1.65 3.96
CA HIS A 161 -19.55 1.54 5.38
C HIS A 161 -18.67 0.31 5.64
N VAL A 162 -18.99 -0.84 5.04
CA VAL A 162 -18.17 -2.06 5.10
C VAL A 162 -16.78 -1.83 4.51
N PHE A 163 -16.69 -1.07 3.41
CA PHE A 163 -15.41 -0.75 2.79
C PHE A 163 -14.55 0.17 3.69
N VAL A 164 -15.17 1.16 4.35
CA VAL A 164 -14.50 1.99 5.37
C VAL A 164 -13.98 1.11 6.51
N GLY A 165 -14.78 0.14 6.97
CA GLY A 165 -14.36 -0.87 7.94
C GLY A 165 -13.15 -1.67 7.46
N ALA A 166 -13.18 -2.17 6.23
CA ALA A 166 -12.08 -2.89 5.63
C ALA A 166 -10.78 -2.05 5.57
N THR A 167 -10.88 -0.77 5.24
CA THR A 167 -9.74 0.15 5.18
C THR A 167 -9.04 0.28 6.55
N LEU A 168 -9.78 0.16 7.65
CA LEU A 168 -9.21 0.22 9.01
C LEU A 168 -8.51 -1.07 9.43
N THR A 169 -8.66 -2.18 8.75
CA THR A 169 -8.01 -3.45 9.15
C THR A 169 -6.51 -3.44 8.91
N ALA A 170 -6.07 -2.87 7.80
CA ALA A 170 -4.69 -2.89 7.34
C ALA A 170 -3.69 -2.32 8.36
N THR A 171 -2.50 -2.94 8.50
CA THR A 171 -1.41 -2.48 9.36
C THR A 171 -0.12 -2.35 8.55
N SER A 172 0.65 -1.27 8.74
CA SER A 172 1.98 -1.16 8.14
C SER A 172 3.04 -1.64 9.14
N VAL A 173 3.54 -2.83 8.89
CA VAL A 173 4.57 -3.44 9.75
C VAL A 173 5.95 -2.82 9.55
N GLY A 174 6.26 -2.35 8.35
CA GLY A 174 7.56 -1.78 8.00
C GLY A 174 7.97 -0.62 8.91
N ILE A 175 7.01 0.25 9.25
CA ILE A 175 7.23 1.38 10.16
C ILE A 175 7.60 0.89 11.56
N THR A 176 6.83 -0.05 12.10
CA THR A 176 7.06 -0.62 13.43
C THR A 176 8.37 -1.40 13.49
N ALA A 177 8.68 -2.20 12.47
CA ALA A 177 9.94 -2.94 12.37
C ALA A 177 11.15 -2.00 12.38
N ARG A 178 11.09 -0.89 11.62
CA ARG A 178 12.12 0.15 11.61
C ARG A 178 12.32 0.76 13.00
N VAL A 179 11.24 1.17 13.68
CA VAL A 179 11.32 1.73 15.04
C VAL A 179 11.95 0.74 16.01
N LEU A 180 11.51 -0.53 15.99
CA LEU A 180 12.06 -1.57 16.87
C LEU A 180 13.53 -1.85 16.57
N LYS A 181 13.96 -1.77 15.30
CA LYS A 181 15.36 -1.87 14.89
C LYS A 181 16.19 -0.71 15.44
N ASP A 182 15.72 0.52 15.28
CA ASP A 182 16.42 1.74 15.68
C ASP A 182 16.64 1.82 17.21
N ILE A 183 15.69 1.26 18.00
CA ILE A 183 15.83 1.18 19.47
C ILE A 183 16.46 -0.13 19.96
N GLY A 184 16.94 -0.99 19.05
CA GLY A 184 17.61 -2.26 19.38
C GLY A 184 16.71 -3.32 20.04
N LYS A 185 15.38 -3.25 19.81
CA LYS A 185 14.38 -4.14 20.46
C LYS A 185 13.80 -5.22 19.56
N LEU A 186 14.31 -5.45 18.33
CA LEU A 186 13.80 -6.46 17.39
C LEU A 186 13.76 -7.89 17.95
N ARG A 187 14.63 -8.23 18.92
CA ARG A 187 14.71 -9.58 19.50
C ARG A 187 13.83 -9.79 20.73
N THR A 188 13.05 -8.79 21.17
CA THR A 188 12.14 -8.91 22.31
C THR A 188 10.94 -9.80 22.00
N LYS A 189 10.25 -10.28 23.04
CA LYS A 189 9.03 -11.07 22.85
C LYS A 189 7.92 -10.24 22.19
N GLU A 190 7.79 -8.98 22.62
CA GLU A 190 6.82 -8.04 22.05
C GLU A 190 7.06 -7.84 20.56
N ALA A 191 8.31 -7.59 20.14
CA ALA A 191 8.66 -7.43 18.73
C ALA A 191 8.29 -8.67 17.91
N ARG A 192 8.60 -9.86 18.39
CA ARG A 192 8.24 -11.12 17.71
C ARG A 192 6.73 -11.30 17.58
N ILE A 193 5.97 -10.92 18.62
CA ILE A 193 4.50 -11.00 18.56
C ILE A 193 3.95 -9.99 17.56
N ILE A 194 4.42 -8.74 17.57
CA ILE A 194 3.99 -7.70 16.65
C ILE A 194 4.29 -8.10 15.21
N LEU A 195 5.54 -8.46 14.91
CA LEU A 195 5.96 -8.83 13.55
C LEU A 195 5.22 -10.08 13.05
N GLY A 196 5.08 -11.09 13.92
CA GLY A 196 4.32 -12.27 13.57
C GLY A 196 2.81 -12.01 13.39
N ALA A 197 2.21 -11.13 14.20
CA ALA A 197 0.81 -10.74 14.04
C ALA A 197 0.61 -9.96 12.74
N ALA A 198 1.55 -9.09 12.38
CA ALA A 198 1.45 -8.27 11.18
C ALA A 198 1.48 -9.10 9.89
N VAL A 199 2.31 -10.15 9.83
CA VAL A 199 2.31 -11.08 8.68
C VAL A 199 0.94 -11.76 8.49
N ILE A 200 0.28 -12.14 9.59
CA ILE A 200 -1.08 -12.72 9.53
C ILE A 200 -2.10 -11.62 9.15
N ASP A 201 -1.97 -10.42 9.72
CA ASP A 201 -2.82 -9.26 9.48
C ASP A 201 -2.83 -8.85 7.99
N ASP A 202 -1.67 -8.87 7.34
CA ASP A 202 -1.53 -8.58 5.90
C ASP A 202 -2.36 -9.55 5.05
N ILE A 203 -2.28 -10.84 5.33
CA ILE A 203 -3.07 -11.85 4.59
C ILE A 203 -4.56 -11.69 4.87
N LEU A 204 -4.96 -11.52 6.13
CA LEU A 204 -6.36 -11.34 6.49
C LEU A 204 -6.91 -10.05 5.89
N GLY A 205 -6.14 -8.96 5.90
CA GLY A 205 -6.49 -7.69 5.28
C GLY A 205 -6.74 -7.83 3.78
N LEU A 206 -5.85 -8.53 3.05
CA LEU A 206 -6.01 -8.78 1.62
C LEU A 206 -7.20 -9.70 1.31
N ILE A 207 -7.48 -10.70 2.15
CA ILE A 207 -8.70 -11.53 2.01
C ILE A 207 -9.95 -10.66 2.19
N ILE A 208 -9.99 -9.80 3.21
CA ILE A 208 -11.10 -8.87 3.43
C ILE A 208 -11.26 -7.92 2.25
N LEU A 209 -10.17 -7.34 1.75
CA LEU A 209 -10.21 -6.49 0.58
C LEU A 209 -10.78 -7.25 -0.62
N ALA A 210 -10.28 -8.44 -0.91
CA ALA A 210 -10.75 -9.28 -2.01
C ALA A 210 -12.25 -9.58 -1.90
N VAL A 211 -12.71 -9.91 -0.68
CA VAL A 211 -14.13 -10.19 -0.42
C VAL A 211 -14.99 -8.95 -0.60
N VAL A 212 -14.59 -7.84 0.01
CA VAL A 212 -15.38 -6.58 -0.03
C VAL A 212 -15.43 -6.01 -1.43
N THR A 213 -14.30 -5.98 -2.15
CA THR A 213 -14.27 -5.54 -3.56
C THR A 213 -15.09 -6.45 -4.47
N GLY A 214 -15.02 -7.77 -4.26
CA GLY A 214 -15.81 -8.75 -5.00
C GLY A 214 -17.32 -8.58 -4.77
N ILE A 215 -17.75 -8.31 -3.53
CA ILE A 215 -19.16 -8.05 -3.19
C ILE A 215 -19.64 -6.77 -3.88
N ILE A 216 -18.85 -5.69 -3.82
CA ILE A 216 -19.18 -4.40 -4.43
C ILE A 216 -19.27 -4.55 -5.97
N SER A 217 -18.31 -5.25 -6.58
CA SER A 217 -18.32 -5.49 -8.03
C SER A 217 -19.52 -6.33 -8.47
N ALA A 218 -19.92 -7.33 -7.67
CA ALA A 218 -21.12 -8.13 -7.93
C ALA A 218 -22.40 -7.28 -7.80
N ALA A 219 -22.47 -6.39 -6.80
CA ALA A 219 -23.58 -5.46 -6.64
C ALA A 219 -23.69 -4.49 -7.82
N ALA A 220 -22.57 -3.90 -8.26
CA ALA A 220 -22.48 -2.97 -9.37
C ALA A 220 -22.87 -3.62 -10.73
N SER A 221 -22.66 -4.93 -10.89
CA SER A 221 -23.00 -5.67 -12.12
C SER A 221 -24.51 -5.91 -12.30
N GLY A 222 -25.36 -5.40 -11.40
CA GLY A 222 -26.82 -5.45 -11.56
C GLY A 222 -27.42 -6.87 -11.53
N VAL A 223 -26.74 -7.84 -10.91
CA VAL A 223 -27.32 -9.16 -10.64
C VAL A 223 -28.45 -8.98 -9.64
N GLY A 224 -29.62 -8.63 -10.19
CA GLY A 224 -30.77 -8.12 -9.49
C GLY A 224 -31.30 -9.05 -8.41
N GLY A 225 -31.55 -8.43 -7.25
CA GLY A 225 -32.20 -9.05 -6.12
C GLY A 225 -31.26 -9.32 -4.95
N GLY A 226 -30.80 -8.24 -4.26
CA GLY A 226 -30.09 -8.32 -3.00
C GLY A 226 -28.86 -9.26 -2.99
N ILE A 227 -27.77 -8.86 -2.37
CA ILE A 227 -26.59 -9.73 -2.28
C ILE A 227 -26.98 -10.96 -1.44
N SER A 228 -27.22 -12.08 -2.13
CA SER A 228 -27.52 -13.35 -1.46
C SER A 228 -26.32 -13.80 -0.63
N SER A 229 -26.59 -14.31 0.57
CA SER A 229 -25.55 -14.91 1.44
C SER A 229 -24.71 -15.97 0.72
N LEU A 230 -25.30 -16.65 -0.27
CA LEU A 230 -24.60 -17.61 -1.14
C LEU A 230 -23.55 -16.93 -2.03
N ILE A 231 -23.83 -15.74 -2.57
CA ILE A 231 -22.87 -14.96 -3.39
C ILE A 231 -21.69 -14.54 -2.50
N VAL A 232 -21.98 -14.03 -1.30
CA VAL A 232 -20.93 -13.65 -0.34
C VAL A 232 -20.06 -14.87 0.01
N LEU A 233 -20.69 -15.98 0.35
CA LEU A 233 -19.96 -17.22 0.66
C LEU A 233 -19.09 -17.67 -0.51
N TRP A 234 -19.59 -17.56 -1.76
CA TRP A 234 -18.84 -17.94 -2.95
C TRP A 234 -17.62 -17.03 -3.19
N ILE A 235 -17.75 -15.72 -2.93
CA ILE A 235 -16.64 -14.76 -3.04
C ILE A 235 -15.57 -15.05 -1.98
N VAL A 236 -15.97 -15.26 -0.72
CA VAL A 236 -15.05 -15.67 0.36
C VAL A 236 -14.33 -16.96 -0.01
N LEU A 237 -15.09 -17.97 -0.47
CA LEU A 237 -14.51 -19.25 -0.86
C LEU A 237 -13.51 -19.10 -2.01
N LYS A 238 -13.81 -18.31 -3.02
CA LYS A 238 -12.88 -18.01 -4.13
C LYS A 238 -11.58 -17.39 -3.61
N ALA A 239 -11.65 -16.37 -2.72
CA ALA A 239 -10.47 -15.69 -2.20
C ALA A 239 -9.58 -16.66 -1.40
N VAL A 240 -10.18 -17.45 -0.52
CA VAL A 240 -9.47 -18.45 0.27
C VAL A 240 -8.89 -19.56 -0.62
N LEU A 241 -9.68 -20.11 -1.54
CA LEU A 241 -9.21 -21.15 -2.47
C LEU A 241 -8.12 -20.65 -3.41
N PHE A 242 -8.16 -19.38 -3.82
CA PHE A 242 -7.11 -18.78 -4.64
C PHE A 242 -5.78 -18.75 -3.89
N ILE A 243 -5.75 -18.23 -2.66
CA ILE A 243 -4.51 -18.15 -1.87
C ILE A 243 -4.00 -19.55 -1.53
N LEU A 244 -4.87 -20.44 -1.05
CA LEU A 244 -4.49 -21.84 -0.75
C LEU A 244 -4.02 -22.57 -2.01
N GLY A 245 -4.71 -22.38 -3.13
CA GLY A 245 -4.33 -22.94 -4.43
C GLY A 245 -2.99 -22.42 -4.89
N ALA A 246 -2.73 -21.13 -4.77
CA ALA A 246 -1.43 -20.53 -5.08
C ALA A 246 -0.31 -21.17 -4.23
N VAL A 247 -0.52 -21.30 -2.92
CA VAL A 247 0.46 -21.93 -2.00
C VAL A 247 0.69 -23.40 -2.35
N ILE A 248 -0.37 -24.18 -2.55
CA ILE A 248 -0.26 -25.63 -2.78
C ILE A 248 0.31 -25.91 -4.18
N ILE A 249 -0.29 -25.31 -5.22
CA ILE A 249 0.12 -25.52 -6.62
C ILE A 249 1.48 -24.88 -6.85
N GLY A 250 1.70 -23.67 -6.32
CA GLY A 250 2.97 -22.97 -6.41
C GLY A 250 4.10 -23.78 -5.79
N GLY A 251 3.93 -24.29 -4.57
CA GLY A 251 4.93 -25.14 -3.92
C GLY A 251 5.33 -26.39 -4.71
N TRP A 252 4.42 -26.90 -5.58
CA TRP A 252 4.73 -28.04 -6.45
C TRP A 252 5.29 -27.63 -7.81
N VAL A 253 4.77 -26.56 -8.41
CA VAL A 253 5.14 -26.10 -9.77
C VAL A 253 6.46 -25.33 -9.78
N LEU A 254 6.63 -24.40 -8.82
CA LEU A 254 7.77 -23.48 -8.83
C LEU A 254 9.15 -24.15 -8.81
N PRO A 255 9.40 -25.24 -8.05
CA PRO A 255 10.69 -25.91 -8.11
C PRO A 255 11.05 -26.39 -9.52
N HIS A 256 10.08 -26.92 -10.27
CA HIS A 256 10.29 -27.38 -11.64
C HIS A 256 10.45 -26.21 -12.61
N TYR A 257 9.66 -25.15 -12.42
CA TYR A 257 9.70 -23.93 -13.20
C TYR A 257 11.06 -23.22 -13.10
N PHE A 258 11.56 -23.02 -11.88
CA PHE A 258 12.88 -22.41 -11.66
C PHE A 258 14.03 -23.30 -12.11
N LYS A 259 13.92 -24.62 -11.93
CA LYS A 259 14.90 -25.57 -12.47
C LYS A 259 15.00 -25.49 -14.00
N PHE A 260 13.88 -25.30 -14.69
CA PHE A 260 13.89 -25.04 -16.14
C PHE A 260 14.55 -23.69 -16.45
N GLY A 261 14.17 -22.62 -15.72
CA GLY A 261 14.78 -21.30 -15.85
C GLY A 261 16.30 -21.32 -15.65
N PHE A 262 16.78 -22.10 -14.69
CA PHE A 262 18.20 -22.28 -14.43
C PHE A 262 19.00 -22.88 -15.62
N GLN A 263 18.36 -23.64 -16.50
CA GLN A 263 18.99 -24.18 -17.71
C GLN A 263 19.19 -23.11 -18.80
N LEU A 264 18.49 -21.99 -18.72
CA LEU A 264 18.63 -20.91 -19.68
C LEU A 264 19.96 -20.17 -19.46
N LYS A 265 20.62 -19.81 -20.57
CA LYS A 265 21.90 -19.07 -20.54
C LYS A 265 21.71 -17.54 -20.60
N ALA A 266 20.48 -17.07 -20.67
CA ALA A 266 20.17 -15.64 -20.67
C ALA A 266 20.49 -15.01 -19.30
N LYS A 267 20.82 -13.73 -19.26
CA LYS A 267 21.00 -12.96 -18.02
C LYS A 267 19.64 -12.49 -17.48
N GLY A 268 19.53 -12.37 -16.16
CA GLY A 268 18.31 -11.87 -15.50
C GLY A 268 17.12 -12.83 -15.53
N VAL A 269 17.37 -14.13 -15.69
CA VAL A 269 16.33 -15.16 -15.72
C VAL A 269 15.56 -15.19 -14.41
N LEU A 270 16.24 -15.10 -13.27
CA LEU A 270 15.64 -15.13 -11.94
C LEU A 270 14.58 -14.02 -11.82
N LEU A 271 14.96 -12.77 -12.12
CA LEU A 271 14.04 -11.62 -12.05
C LEU A 271 12.86 -11.77 -13.01
N SER A 272 13.15 -12.12 -14.28
CA SER A 272 12.11 -12.25 -15.30
C SER A 272 11.10 -13.35 -14.96
N PHE A 273 11.57 -14.51 -14.46
CA PHE A 273 10.72 -15.63 -14.07
C PHE A 273 9.87 -15.30 -12.84
N SER A 274 10.45 -14.58 -11.88
CA SER A 274 9.71 -14.13 -10.69
C SER A 274 8.62 -13.12 -11.03
N LEU A 275 8.92 -12.13 -11.88
CA LEU A 275 7.94 -11.17 -12.37
C LEU A 275 6.84 -11.84 -13.22
N LEU A 276 7.17 -12.87 -14.01
CA LEU A 276 6.19 -13.64 -14.77
C LEU A 276 5.20 -14.33 -13.83
N VAL A 277 5.67 -14.94 -12.74
CA VAL A 277 4.79 -15.54 -11.72
C VAL A 277 3.93 -14.45 -11.05
N CYS A 278 4.52 -13.30 -10.71
CA CYS A 278 3.80 -12.16 -10.13
C CYS A 278 2.65 -11.70 -11.03
N PHE A 279 2.95 -11.36 -12.28
CA PHE A 279 1.94 -10.83 -13.20
C PHE A 279 0.91 -11.88 -13.61
N LEU A 280 1.30 -13.15 -13.75
CA LEU A 280 0.38 -14.24 -14.04
C LEU A 280 -0.63 -14.43 -12.91
N LEU A 281 -0.20 -14.46 -11.64
CA LEU A 281 -1.11 -14.61 -10.51
C LEU A 281 -1.96 -13.35 -10.30
N ALA A 282 -1.39 -12.16 -10.53
CA ALA A 282 -2.15 -10.90 -10.53
C ALA A 282 -3.26 -10.92 -11.60
N PHE A 283 -2.93 -11.37 -12.82
CA PHE A 283 -3.90 -11.53 -13.90
C PHE A 283 -5.00 -12.55 -13.54
N ILE A 284 -4.63 -13.73 -13.04
CA ILE A 284 -5.60 -14.77 -12.65
C ILE A 284 -6.52 -14.23 -11.53
N ALA A 285 -5.97 -13.55 -10.53
CA ALA A 285 -6.77 -12.91 -9.48
C ALA A 285 -7.81 -11.95 -10.07
N GLY A 286 -7.40 -11.07 -11.00
CA GLY A 286 -8.30 -10.18 -11.72
C GLY A 286 -9.40 -10.93 -12.49
N GLN A 287 -9.07 -12.00 -13.20
CA GLN A 287 -10.03 -12.81 -13.99
C GLN A 287 -11.10 -13.49 -13.11
N ILE A 288 -10.76 -13.88 -11.90
CA ILE A 288 -11.74 -14.48 -10.97
C ILE A 288 -12.48 -13.44 -10.12
N GLY A 289 -12.28 -12.14 -10.38
CA GLY A 289 -12.95 -11.02 -9.70
C GLY A 289 -12.34 -10.63 -8.35
N LEU A 290 -11.05 -10.95 -8.12
CA LEU A 290 -10.27 -10.45 -6.99
C LEU A 290 -9.39 -9.27 -7.44
N ALA A 291 -8.97 -8.42 -6.50
CA ALA A 291 -8.01 -7.36 -6.83
C ALA A 291 -6.66 -7.96 -7.28
N PRO A 292 -6.03 -7.48 -8.39
CA PRO A 292 -4.76 -8.01 -8.91
C PRO A 292 -3.63 -8.04 -7.86
N ILE A 293 -3.63 -7.10 -6.92
CA ILE A 293 -2.64 -7.04 -5.85
C ILE A 293 -2.64 -8.27 -4.95
N VAL A 294 -3.79 -8.94 -4.79
CA VAL A 294 -3.90 -10.21 -4.02
C VAL A 294 -3.10 -11.31 -4.71
N GLY A 295 -3.15 -11.35 -6.04
CA GLY A 295 -2.35 -12.28 -6.85
C GLY A 295 -0.86 -11.99 -6.76
N ALA A 296 -0.47 -10.72 -6.80
CA ALA A 296 0.92 -10.30 -6.65
C ALA A 296 1.49 -10.68 -5.28
N PHE A 297 0.73 -10.42 -4.20
CA PHE A 297 1.10 -10.84 -2.85
C PHE A 297 1.24 -12.36 -2.74
N ALA A 298 0.26 -13.12 -3.26
CA ALA A 298 0.31 -14.58 -3.26
C ALA A 298 1.54 -15.09 -4.03
N ALA A 299 1.92 -14.45 -5.14
CA ALA A 299 3.13 -14.77 -5.88
C ALA A 299 4.39 -14.59 -5.04
N GLY A 300 4.51 -13.46 -4.31
CA GLY A 300 5.62 -13.23 -3.39
C GLY A 300 5.67 -14.26 -2.28
N LEU A 301 4.51 -14.57 -1.68
CA LEU A 301 4.39 -15.51 -0.56
C LEU A 301 4.87 -16.93 -0.89
N ILE A 302 4.68 -17.37 -2.15
CA ILE A 302 5.06 -18.73 -2.59
C ILE A 302 6.50 -18.83 -3.11
N LEU A 303 7.15 -17.70 -3.32
CA LEU A 303 8.55 -17.64 -3.77
C LEU A 303 9.47 -17.68 -2.55
N GLU A 304 9.92 -18.87 -2.18
CA GLU A 304 10.86 -19.08 -1.07
C GLU A 304 12.32 -19.06 -1.57
N GLU A 305 13.27 -18.62 -0.72
CA GLU A 305 14.71 -18.60 -1.01
C GLU A 305 15.25 -19.94 -1.54
N VAL A 306 14.62 -21.08 -1.15
CA VAL A 306 15.00 -22.42 -1.61
C VAL A 306 14.95 -22.55 -3.13
N HIS A 307 14.08 -21.79 -3.79
CA HIS A 307 13.92 -21.81 -5.25
C HIS A 307 15.06 -21.09 -5.99
N PHE A 308 15.83 -20.24 -5.29
CA PHE A 308 16.83 -19.35 -5.89
C PHE A 308 18.27 -19.75 -5.65
N LYS A 309 18.53 -20.71 -4.76
CA LYS A 309 19.89 -21.15 -4.38
C LYS A 309 20.79 -21.50 -5.55
N ASP A 310 20.22 -22.11 -6.59
CA ASP A 310 20.97 -22.48 -7.78
C ASP A 310 21.42 -21.24 -8.57
N PHE A 311 20.60 -20.18 -8.61
CA PHE A 311 20.93 -18.91 -9.28
C PHE A 311 21.99 -18.12 -8.50
N GLU A 312 21.91 -18.08 -7.17
CA GLU A 312 22.94 -17.49 -6.32
C GLU A 312 24.30 -18.16 -6.51
N SER A 313 24.32 -19.49 -6.70
CA SER A 313 25.55 -20.24 -6.98
C SER A 313 26.22 -19.84 -8.31
N ARG A 314 25.47 -19.24 -9.24
CA ARG A 314 25.98 -18.65 -10.50
C ARG A 314 26.38 -17.18 -10.36
N GLY A 315 26.27 -16.59 -9.17
CA GLY A 315 26.60 -15.20 -8.91
C GLY A 315 25.48 -14.22 -9.26
N GLU A 316 24.21 -14.67 -9.39
CA GLU A 316 23.07 -13.76 -9.42
C GLU A 316 22.79 -13.23 -8.00
N HIS A 317 22.36 -11.96 -7.91
CA HIS A 317 21.96 -11.33 -6.66
C HIS A 317 20.64 -11.91 -6.13
N GLN A 318 20.35 -11.69 -4.86
CA GLN A 318 19.07 -12.06 -4.25
C GLN A 318 17.90 -11.38 -4.98
N LEU A 319 16.74 -12.02 -5.02
CA LEU A 319 15.59 -11.53 -5.77
C LEU A 319 15.15 -10.13 -5.32
N GLU A 320 15.21 -9.85 -4.02
CA GLU A 320 14.89 -8.54 -3.45
C GLU A 320 15.84 -7.45 -3.99
N GLU A 321 17.13 -7.74 -4.12
CA GLU A 321 18.09 -6.80 -4.69
C GLU A 321 17.85 -6.56 -6.19
N LEU A 322 17.42 -7.58 -6.93
CA LEU A 322 17.08 -7.47 -8.35
C LEU A 322 15.78 -6.71 -8.58
N LEU A 323 14.82 -6.78 -7.65
CA LEU A 323 13.54 -6.05 -7.70
C LEU A 323 13.70 -4.57 -7.29
N ALA A 324 14.62 -4.27 -6.38
CA ALA A 324 14.79 -2.95 -5.79
C ALA A 324 14.87 -1.80 -6.81
N PRO A 325 15.56 -1.90 -7.98
CA PRO A 325 15.55 -0.83 -8.99
C PRO A 325 14.17 -0.59 -9.59
N ILE A 326 13.38 -1.66 -9.84
CA ILE A 326 12.04 -1.58 -10.42
C ILE A 326 11.09 -0.94 -9.41
N ALA A 327 11.11 -1.41 -8.16
CA ALA A 327 10.32 -0.86 -7.07
C ALA A 327 10.69 0.61 -6.80
N THR A 328 11.98 0.95 -6.77
CA THR A 328 12.46 2.33 -6.58
C THR A 328 11.98 3.29 -7.66
N PHE A 329 11.69 2.79 -8.86
CA PHE A 329 11.13 3.58 -9.97
C PHE A 329 9.60 3.66 -9.90
N LEU A 330 8.90 2.52 -9.76
CA LEU A 330 7.44 2.44 -9.92
C LEU A 330 6.66 2.79 -8.65
N VAL A 331 7.13 2.38 -7.48
CA VAL A 331 6.41 2.57 -6.21
C VAL A 331 6.21 4.05 -5.86
N PRO A 332 7.20 4.95 -6.04
CA PRO A 332 6.99 6.38 -5.82
C PRO A 332 5.92 7.01 -6.72
N ILE A 333 5.74 6.50 -7.95
CA ILE A 333 4.68 6.98 -8.86
C ILE A 333 3.31 6.73 -8.23
N PHE A 334 3.11 5.55 -7.64
CA PHE A 334 1.88 5.24 -6.92
C PHE A 334 1.64 6.20 -5.75
N PHE A 335 2.62 6.40 -4.85
CA PHE A 335 2.42 7.21 -3.66
C PHE A 335 2.23 8.69 -3.96
N VAL A 336 2.99 9.26 -4.89
CA VAL A 336 2.80 10.65 -5.31
C VAL A 336 1.43 10.81 -5.95
N ARG A 337 1.02 9.89 -6.84
CA ARG A 337 -0.31 9.93 -7.45
C ARG A 337 -1.43 9.81 -6.40
N MET A 338 -1.29 8.93 -5.41
CA MET A 338 -2.25 8.85 -4.30
C MET A 338 -2.33 10.17 -3.53
N GLY A 339 -1.20 10.83 -3.33
CA GLY A 339 -1.17 12.17 -2.75
C GLY A 339 -1.89 13.21 -3.62
N MET A 340 -1.68 13.19 -4.93
CA MET A 340 -2.31 14.14 -5.86
C MET A 340 -3.84 14.07 -5.86
N LEU A 341 -4.42 12.90 -5.56
CA LEU A 341 -5.86 12.69 -5.46
C LEU A 341 -6.47 13.25 -4.16
N VAL A 342 -5.65 13.69 -3.21
CA VAL A 342 -6.15 14.32 -1.98
C VAL A 342 -6.54 15.76 -2.27
N GLU A 343 -7.79 16.10 -2.05
CA GLU A 343 -8.29 17.47 -2.20
C GLU A 343 -8.12 18.24 -0.88
N LEU A 344 -7.17 19.18 -0.83
CA LEU A 344 -6.94 20.01 0.37
C LEU A 344 -8.12 20.93 0.70
N THR A 345 -8.94 21.28 -0.28
CA THR A 345 -10.20 22.04 -0.06
C THR A 345 -11.16 21.33 0.87
N THR A 346 -11.14 19.99 0.88
CA THR A 346 -11.97 19.17 1.79
C THR A 346 -11.60 19.37 3.25
N PHE A 347 -10.36 19.79 3.55
CA PHE A 347 -9.89 20.06 4.91
C PHE A 347 -10.51 21.34 5.53
N ALA A 348 -11.08 22.22 4.71
CA ALA A 348 -11.87 23.34 5.20
C ALA A 348 -13.26 22.91 5.73
N ASN A 349 -13.70 21.69 5.42
CA ASN A 349 -14.98 21.15 5.87
C ASN A 349 -14.84 20.50 7.26
N VAL A 350 -15.49 21.11 8.26
CA VAL A 350 -15.45 20.64 9.66
C VAL A 350 -15.99 19.21 9.80
N SER A 351 -16.98 18.80 8.99
CA SER A 351 -17.52 17.44 8.99
C SER A 351 -16.47 16.41 8.56
N ILE A 352 -15.70 16.71 7.50
CA ILE A 352 -14.62 15.83 7.01
C ILE A 352 -13.49 15.74 8.04
N LEU A 353 -13.10 16.86 8.65
CA LEU A 353 -12.11 16.85 9.72
C LEU A 353 -12.60 16.07 10.95
N GLY A 354 -13.89 16.24 11.31
CA GLY A 354 -14.53 15.45 12.37
C GLY A 354 -14.51 13.96 12.06
N PHE A 355 -14.85 13.60 10.82
CA PHE A 355 -14.76 12.21 10.35
C PHE A 355 -13.34 11.67 10.42
N ALA A 356 -12.35 12.40 9.90
CA ALA A 356 -10.94 12.03 9.95
C ALA A 356 -10.44 11.84 11.38
N ALA A 357 -10.83 12.74 12.32
CA ALA A 357 -10.44 12.66 13.72
C ALA A 357 -11.03 11.41 14.40
N VAL A 358 -12.32 11.14 14.21
CA VAL A 358 -12.98 9.96 14.79
C VAL A 358 -12.47 8.68 14.15
N LEU A 359 -12.23 8.66 12.83
CA LEU A 359 -11.64 7.53 12.12
C LEU A 359 -10.23 7.23 12.63
N THR A 360 -9.41 8.26 12.85
CA THR A 360 -8.06 8.15 13.42
C THR A 360 -8.12 7.61 14.86
N LEU A 361 -9.04 8.12 15.67
CA LEU A 361 -9.23 7.64 17.04
C LEU A 361 -9.67 6.17 17.05
N ALA A 362 -10.61 5.79 16.18
CA ALA A 362 -11.05 4.41 16.01
C ALA A 362 -9.88 3.51 15.58
N ALA A 363 -9.04 3.95 14.64
CA ALA A 363 -7.84 3.24 14.20
C ALA A 363 -6.84 3.00 15.36
N ILE A 364 -6.61 4.00 16.20
CA ILE A 364 -5.71 3.91 17.36
C ILE A 364 -6.31 2.98 18.43
N VAL A 365 -7.55 3.23 18.84
CA VAL A 365 -8.20 2.49 19.92
C VAL A 365 -8.37 1.02 19.56
N SER A 366 -8.81 0.73 18.35
CA SER A 366 -9.01 -0.65 17.88
C SER A 366 -7.74 -1.49 17.97
N LYS A 367 -6.60 -0.91 17.61
CA LYS A 367 -5.31 -1.63 17.70
C LYS A 367 -4.78 -1.71 19.13
N GLN A 368 -5.11 -0.78 20.01
CA GLN A 368 -4.80 -0.95 21.45
C GLN A 368 -5.55 -2.13 22.05
N ILE A 369 -6.77 -2.41 21.62
CA ILE A 369 -7.57 -3.56 22.06
C ILE A 369 -6.87 -4.89 21.69
N CYS A 370 -6.09 -4.96 20.59
CA CYS A 370 -5.31 -6.14 20.24
C CYS A 370 -4.34 -6.57 21.34
N GLY A 371 -3.75 -5.61 22.05
CA GLY A 371 -2.87 -5.89 23.18
C GLY A 371 -3.58 -6.63 24.33
N LEU A 372 -4.90 -6.49 24.46
CA LEU A 372 -5.69 -7.20 25.48
C LEU A 372 -5.89 -8.70 25.13
N ALA A 373 -5.70 -9.09 23.87
CA ALA A 373 -5.78 -10.49 23.43
C ALA A 373 -4.63 -11.36 23.95
N ILE A 374 -3.64 -10.76 24.64
CA ILE A 374 -2.47 -11.46 25.16
C ILE A 374 -2.72 -11.85 26.61
N PHE A 375 -2.71 -13.16 26.86
CA PHE A 375 -2.90 -13.72 28.19
C PHE A 375 -1.57 -14.03 28.91
N GLU A 376 -0.43 -13.98 28.20
CA GLU A 376 0.89 -14.23 28.77
C GLU A 376 1.29 -13.11 29.76
N LYS A 377 1.89 -13.54 30.89
CA LYS A 377 2.40 -12.60 31.91
C LYS A 377 3.77 -12.07 31.51
N GLY A 378 4.05 -10.80 31.87
CA GLY A 378 5.35 -10.19 31.63
C GLY A 378 5.54 -9.60 30.23
N ILE A 379 4.49 -9.54 29.41
CA ILE A 379 4.49 -8.90 28.08
C ILE A 379 3.87 -7.51 28.19
N ASN A 380 4.51 -6.54 27.57
CA ASN A 380 4.01 -5.17 27.50
C ASN A 380 2.89 -5.05 26.45
N ARG A 381 1.63 -5.22 26.90
CA ARG A 381 0.43 -5.15 26.05
C ARG A 381 0.28 -3.83 25.33
N LEU A 382 0.67 -2.71 26.01
CA LEU A 382 0.62 -1.37 25.42
C LEU A 382 1.58 -1.24 24.25
N ALA A 383 2.80 -1.81 24.36
CA ALA A 383 3.76 -1.81 23.28
C ALA A 383 3.24 -2.57 22.04
N ILE A 384 2.54 -3.70 22.26
CA ILE A 384 1.96 -4.49 21.17
C ILE A 384 0.85 -3.71 20.47
N GLY A 385 -0.09 -3.13 21.22
CA GLY A 385 -1.12 -2.28 20.62
C GLY A 385 -0.53 -1.12 19.84
N LEU A 386 0.46 -0.42 20.39
CA LEU A 386 1.15 0.68 19.71
C LEU A 386 1.87 0.23 18.44
N GLY A 387 2.51 -0.95 18.48
CA GLY A 387 3.19 -1.51 17.31
C GLY A 387 2.26 -1.89 16.16
N MET A 388 0.99 -2.10 16.43
CA MET A 388 -0.03 -2.42 15.42
C MET A 388 -0.80 -1.20 14.91
N ILE A 389 -0.55 0.03 15.42
CA ILE A 389 -1.29 1.25 15.02
C ILE A 389 -0.98 1.70 13.59
N PRO A 390 0.28 1.73 13.08
CA PRO A 390 0.57 2.38 11.81
C PRO A 390 -0.28 1.86 10.66
N ARG A 391 -0.81 2.82 9.86
CA ARG A 391 -1.61 2.55 8.66
C ARG A 391 -0.86 3.05 7.44
N GLY A 392 0.24 2.58 7.06
CA GLY A 392 1.04 3.12 5.96
C GLY A 392 0.44 2.86 4.59
N GLU A 393 1.25 2.25 3.73
CA GLU A 393 0.97 1.97 2.32
C GLU A 393 -0.31 1.17 2.11
N VAL A 394 -0.57 0.15 2.92
CA VAL A 394 -1.72 -0.75 2.71
C VAL A 394 -3.06 0.00 2.87
N GLY A 395 -3.15 0.90 3.87
CA GLY A 395 -4.36 1.74 4.04
C GLY A 395 -4.62 2.66 2.84
N LEU A 396 -3.57 3.21 2.21
CA LEU A 396 -3.67 4.02 1.00
C LEU A 396 -4.08 3.19 -0.21
N ILE A 397 -3.58 1.95 -0.33
CA ILE A 397 -3.99 1.02 -1.38
C ILE A 397 -5.49 0.73 -1.30
N PHE A 398 -6.01 0.46 -0.09
CA PHE A 398 -7.45 0.26 0.12
C PHE A 398 -8.23 1.50 -0.32
N ALA A 399 -7.82 2.70 0.14
CA ALA A 399 -8.48 3.94 -0.24
C ALA A 399 -8.48 4.16 -1.76
N GLY A 400 -7.33 3.92 -2.42
CA GLY A 400 -7.18 4.04 -3.87
C GLY A 400 -8.06 3.06 -4.65
N ILE A 401 -8.18 1.82 -4.19
CA ILE A 401 -9.10 0.84 -4.80
C ILE A 401 -10.55 1.29 -4.61
N GLY A 402 -10.92 1.76 -3.41
CA GLY A 402 -12.25 2.25 -3.13
C GLY A 402 -12.65 3.48 -3.96
N ALA A 403 -11.69 4.35 -4.28
CA ALA A 403 -11.90 5.51 -5.15
C ALA A 403 -12.17 5.12 -6.61
N LYS A 404 -11.71 3.94 -7.06
CA LYS A 404 -11.94 3.42 -8.41
C LYS A 404 -13.18 2.54 -8.52
N LEU A 405 -13.60 1.91 -7.43
CA LEU A 405 -14.82 1.11 -7.39
C LEU A 405 -16.05 2.01 -7.47
N VAL A 406 -16.95 1.71 -8.39
CA VAL A 406 -18.20 2.45 -8.59
C VAL A 406 -19.38 1.61 -8.11
N LEU A 407 -20.24 2.22 -7.30
CA LEU A 407 -21.50 1.65 -6.81
C LEU A 407 -22.60 2.68 -7.04
N ASP A 408 -23.68 2.30 -7.69
CA ASP A 408 -24.81 3.19 -8.01
C ASP A 408 -24.42 4.50 -8.73
N GLY A 409 -23.35 4.46 -9.55
CA GLY A 409 -22.84 5.61 -10.31
C GLY A 409 -21.89 6.53 -9.54
N HIS A 410 -21.57 6.23 -8.27
CA HIS A 410 -20.65 6.99 -7.43
C HIS A 410 -19.44 6.15 -7.02
N PRO A 411 -18.25 6.76 -6.83
CA PRO A 411 -17.12 6.07 -6.21
C PRO A 411 -17.48 5.58 -4.81
N VAL A 412 -17.05 4.37 -4.45
CA VAL A 412 -17.27 3.81 -3.11
C VAL A 412 -16.57 4.65 -2.03
N ILE A 413 -15.40 5.17 -2.36
CA ILE A 413 -14.69 6.15 -1.53
C ILE A 413 -14.64 7.48 -2.29
N GLU A 414 -15.51 8.40 -1.91
CA GLU A 414 -15.53 9.78 -2.44
C GLU A 414 -14.33 10.60 -1.94
N ALA A 415 -14.04 11.73 -2.60
CA ALA A 415 -12.89 12.58 -2.32
C ALA A 415 -12.77 13.00 -0.83
N GLY A 416 -13.89 13.33 -0.17
CA GLY A 416 -13.92 13.67 1.25
C GLY A 416 -13.54 12.50 2.16
N THR A 417 -14.08 11.31 1.90
CA THR A 417 -13.76 10.07 2.62
C THR A 417 -12.32 9.67 2.34
N TYR A 418 -11.86 9.79 1.10
CA TYR A 418 -10.47 9.53 0.71
C TYR A 418 -9.51 10.42 1.52
N SER A 419 -9.76 11.72 1.55
CA SER A 419 -8.97 12.69 2.31
C SER A 419 -8.95 12.36 3.81
N ALA A 420 -10.09 11.95 4.39
CA ALA A 420 -10.16 11.52 5.79
C ALA A 420 -9.31 10.27 6.08
N VAL A 421 -9.31 9.28 5.17
CA VAL A 421 -8.46 8.09 5.27
C VAL A 421 -6.99 8.47 5.18
N VAL A 422 -6.60 9.35 4.26
CA VAL A 422 -5.21 9.81 4.14
C VAL A 422 -4.75 10.52 5.40
N ILE A 423 -5.57 11.40 5.98
CA ILE A 423 -5.26 12.04 7.28
C ILE A 423 -5.03 10.98 8.35
N MET A 424 -5.91 9.99 8.46
CA MET A 424 -5.78 8.89 9.42
C MET A 424 -4.47 8.13 9.21
N VAL A 425 -4.09 7.81 7.98
CA VAL A 425 -2.82 7.14 7.65
C VAL A 425 -1.63 7.99 8.09
N VAL A 426 -1.60 9.27 7.72
CA VAL A 426 -0.51 10.19 8.08
C VAL A 426 -0.39 10.31 9.60
N VAL A 427 -1.49 10.58 10.30
CA VAL A 427 -1.46 10.78 11.76
C VAL A 427 -1.03 9.51 12.49
N THR A 428 -1.59 8.34 12.15
CA THR A 428 -1.23 7.07 12.80
C THR A 428 0.23 6.71 12.57
N THR A 429 0.77 6.99 11.39
CA THR A 429 2.17 6.78 11.05
C THR A 429 3.12 7.70 11.81
N LEU A 430 2.77 8.99 11.92
CA LEU A 430 3.58 9.98 12.64
C LEU A 430 3.60 9.76 14.16
N VAL A 431 2.47 9.37 14.73
CA VAL A 431 2.29 9.24 16.18
C VAL A 431 2.96 7.96 16.73
N THR A 432 3.01 6.89 15.96
CA THR A 432 3.50 5.59 16.44
C THR A 432 4.98 5.58 16.86
N PRO A 433 5.94 6.09 16.05
CA PRO A 433 7.36 5.99 16.40
C PRO A 433 7.70 6.59 17.77
N PRO A 434 7.29 7.83 18.12
CA PRO A 434 7.61 8.41 19.41
C PRO A 434 6.94 7.69 20.58
N LEU A 435 5.69 7.22 20.41
CA LEU A 435 4.97 6.52 21.46
C LEU A 435 5.56 5.13 21.71
N LEU A 436 5.82 4.37 20.65
CA LEU A 436 6.41 3.03 20.74
C LEU A 436 7.81 3.10 21.37
N LYS A 437 8.64 4.06 20.93
CA LYS A 437 9.95 4.32 21.53
C LYS A 437 9.86 4.57 23.04
N ARG A 438 8.93 5.44 23.48
CA ARG A 438 8.75 5.79 24.90
C ARG A 438 8.33 4.58 25.75
N VAL A 439 7.45 3.73 25.21
CA VAL A 439 6.91 2.57 25.95
C VAL A 439 7.90 1.40 25.98
N MET A 440 8.69 1.21 24.92
CA MET A 440 9.71 0.15 24.83
C MET A 440 11.05 0.53 25.48
N SER A 441 11.28 1.80 25.82
CA SER A 441 12.50 2.27 26.52
C SER A 441 12.41 2.08 28.02
N LYS A 442 11.22 1.88 28.56
CA LYS A 442 10.96 1.54 29.96
C LYS A 442 11.10 0.04 30.18
#